data_951716c257e6ea762ccb06e60c0bbf8b
#
_entry.id   951716c257e6ea762ccb06e60c0bbf8b
#
_cell.length_a   1.000
_cell.length_b   1.000
_cell.length_c   1.000
_cell.angle_alpha   90.00
_cell.angle_beta   90.00
_cell.angle_gamma   90.00
#
_symmetry.space_group_name_H-M   'P 1'
#
loop_
_entity.id
_entity.type
_entity.pdbx_description
1 polymer ?
#
loop_
_entity_poly.entity_id
_entity_poly.type
_entity_poly.pdbx_seq_one_letter_code
_entity_poly.pdbx_strand_id
1 'polypeptide(L)'
;MKVEATEIDGRKVYSVHAFNQGVATWLSRLPTLWVEGEVTELRRQERWASVFFTLKDPEDGACLPAQMPRAQFDALQLGLVDGERVHVFGRPE
;
A
#
# COMPACT_ATOMS: atom_id res chain seq x y z
N MET A 1 -17.13 3.09 11.18
CA MET A 1 -17.78 4.06 10.28
C MET A 1 -18.81 3.35 9.43
N LYS A 2 -19.91 4.01 9.19
CA LYS A 2 -21.00 3.44 8.44
C LYS A 2 -20.96 3.94 6.99
N VAL A 3 -20.92 3.02 6.04
CA VAL A 3 -20.94 3.36 4.62
C VAL A 3 -22.40 3.51 4.19
N GLU A 4 -22.73 4.68 3.65
CA GLU A 4 -24.10 4.97 3.20
C GLU A 4 -24.30 4.53 1.76
N ALA A 5 -25.39 3.82 1.52
CA ALA A 5 -25.80 3.39 0.19
C ALA A 5 -27.19 3.89 -0.12
N THR A 6 -27.41 4.22 -1.39
CA THR A 6 -28.74 4.53 -1.92
C THR A 6 -29.26 3.29 -2.63
N GLU A 7 -30.51 2.94 -2.37
CA GLU A 7 -31.13 1.82 -3.06
C GLU A 7 -31.78 2.27 -4.37
N ILE A 8 -31.34 1.66 -5.48
CA ILE A 8 -31.84 1.96 -6.82
C ILE A 8 -32.17 0.61 -7.48
N ASP A 9 -33.44 0.45 -7.89
CA ASP A 9 -33.91 -0.78 -8.54
C ASP A 9 -33.56 -2.06 -7.76
N GLY A 10 -33.71 -2.02 -6.43
CA GLY A 10 -33.41 -3.14 -5.55
C GLY A 10 -31.92 -3.39 -5.33
N ARG A 11 -31.05 -2.52 -5.80
CA ARG A 11 -29.60 -2.60 -5.62
C ARG A 11 -29.09 -1.52 -4.70
N LYS A 12 -28.11 -1.88 -3.87
CA LYS A 12 -27.40 -0.89 -3.08
C LYS A 12 -26.34 -0.22 -3.95
N VAL A 13 -26.46 1.08 -4.12
CA VAL A 13 -25.52 1.87 -4.93
C VAL A 13 -24.80 2.86 -4.04
N TYR A 14 -23.48 2.88 -4.11
CA TYR A 14 -22.63 3.77 -3.34
C TYR A 14 -22.10 4.89 -4.24
N SER A 15 -22.03 6.11 -3.72
CA SER A 15 -21.23 7.13 -4.38
C SER A 15 -19.74 6.73 -4.27
N VAL A 16 -18.92 7.23 -5.18
CA VAL A 16 -17.47 6.98 -5.12
C VAL A 16 -16.91 7.47 -3.78
N HIS A 17 -17.37 8.62 -3.31
CA HIS A 17 -16.95 9.17 -2.02
C HIS A 17 -17.28 8.23 -0.85
N ALA A 18 -18.52 7.73 -0.77
CA ALA A 18 -18.96 6.83 0.29
C ALA A 18 -18.18 5.51 0.24
N PHE A 19 -17.96 4.97 -0.96
CA PHE A 19 -17.17 3.76 -1.16
C PHE A 19 -15.73 3.94 -0.67
N ASN A 20 -15.08 5.03 -1.08
CA ASN A 20 -13.71 5.31 -0.67
C ASN A 20 -13.57 5.48 0.83
N GLN A 21 -14.53 6.16 1.48
CA GLN A 21 -14.52 6.30 2.94
C GLN A 21 -14.68 4.95 3.64
N GLY A 22 -15.52 4.08 3.14
CA GLY A 22 -15.71 2.75 3.68
C GLY A 22 -14.46 1.90 3.58
N VAL A 23 -13.80 1.92 2.42
CA VAL A 23 -12.54 1.20 2.19
C VAL A 23 -11.45 1.73 3.11
N ALA A 24 -11.28 3.05 3.21
CA ALA A 24 -10.27 3.67 4.07
C ALA A 24 -10.49 3.28 5.54
N THR A 25 -11.74 3.29 6.00
CA THR A 25 -12.07 2.88 7.37
C THR A 25 -11.72 1.42 7.63
N TRP A 26 -12.05 0.56 6.68
CA TRP A 26 -11.75 -0.87 6.78
C TRP A 26 -10.23 -1.11 6.84
N LEU A 27 -9.47 -0.45 5.95
CA LEU A 27 -8.01 -0.57 5.93
C LEU A 27 -7.38 -0.10 7.24
N SER A 28 -7.91 0.98 7.85
CA SER A 28 -7.36 1.52 9.10
C SER A 28 -7.52 0.57 10.29
N ARG A 29 -8.41 -0.42 10.19
CA ARG A 29 -8.64 -1.43 11.23
C ARG A 29 -7.72 -2.63 11.10
N LEU A 30 -7.01 -2.77 9.98
CA LEU A 30 -6.08 -3.88 9.80
C LEU A 30 -4.84 -3.67 10.66
N PRO A 31 -4.30 -4.73 11.25
CA PRO A 31 -3.07 -4.64 12.04
C PRO A 31 -1.87 -4.38 11.13
N THR A 32 -0.75 -4.01 11.76
CA THR A 32 0.54 -4.00 11.08
C THR A 32 0.94 -5.44 10.76
N LEU A 33 1.34 -5.67 9.54
CA LEU A 33 1.61 -7.01 9.00
C LEU A 33 2.98 -7.09 8.37
N TRP A 34 3.52 -8.31 8.31
CA TRP A 34 4.69 -8.62 7.49
C TRP A 34 4.23 -9.07 6.11
N VAL A 35 4.84 -8.51 5.06
CA VAL A 35 4.55 -8.88 3.68
C VAL A 35 5.86 -9.21 2.98
N GLU A 36 5.92 -10.37 2.31
CA GLU A 36 7.06 -10.77 1.51
C GLU A 36 6.81 -10.47 0.04
N GLY A 37 7.83 -9.97 -0.65
CA GLY A 37 7.76 -9.74 -2.08
C GLY A 37 9.10 -9.34 -2.64
N GLU A 38 9.16 -9.23 -3.96
CA GLU A 38 10.33 -8.70 -4.64
C GLU A 38 10.15 -7.21 -4.88
N VAL A 39 11.19 -6.44 -4.57
CA VAL A 39 11.19 -5.00 -4.83
C VAL A 39 11.26 -4.74 -6.32
N THR A 40 10.38 -3.91 -6.82
CA THR A 40 10.42 -3.43 -8.19
C THR A 40 10.02 -1.97 -8.24
N GLU A 41 10.43 -1.27 -9.29
CA GLU A 41 10.12 0.15 -9.45
C GLU A 41 10.52 1.02 -8.25
N LEU A 42 11.68 0.76 -7.69
CA LEU A 42 12.21 1.54 -6.58
C LEU A 42 12.51 2.96 -7.04
N ARG A 43 11.91 3.95 -6.39
CA ARG A 43 12.07 5.37 -6.72
C ARG A 43 12.42 6.15 -5.48
N ARG A 44 13.63 6.72 -5.48
CA ARG A 44 14.12 7.56 -4.41
C ARG A 44 14.70 8.85 -5.03
N GLN A 45 14.27 9.99 -4.52
CA GLN A 45 14.87 11.28 -4.85
C GLN A 45 15.08 12.07 -3.57
N GLU A 46 16.20 12.80 -3.52
CA GLU A 46 16.57 13.55 -2.31
C GLU A 46 15.54 14.61 -1.92
N ARG A 47 14.84 15.17 -2.91
CA ARG A 47 13.82 16.20 -2.65
C ARG A 47 12.48 15.60 -2.20
N TRP A 48 12.31 14.28 -2.26
CA TRP A 48 11.08 13.64 -1.83
C TRP A 48 11.16 13.26 -0.37
N ALA A 49 10.05 13.46 0.36
CA ALA A 49 9.94 13.04 1.75
C ALA A 49 9.81 11.52 1.89
N SER A 50 9.37 10.83 0.84
CA SER A 50 9.12 9.39 0.84
C SER A 50 9.86 8.69 -0.29
N VAL A 51 10.20 7.44 -0.04
CA VAL A 51 10.68 6.50 -1.06
C VAL A 51 9.52 5.61 -1.46
N PHE A 52 9.35 5.38 -2.76
CA PHE A 52 8.27 4.58 -3.31
C PHE A 52 8.82 3.34 -3.97
N PHE A 53 8.15 2.23 -3.79
CA PHE A 53 8.50 0.98 -4.47
C PHE A 53 7.26 0.11 -4.59
N THR A 54 7.34 -0.93 -5.40
CA THR A 54 6.29 -1.91 -5.55
C THR A 54 6.81 -3.26 -5.07
N LEU A 55 6.02 -3.96 -4.26
CA LEU A 55 6.28 -5.34 -3.91
C LEU A 55 5.54 -6.23 -4.90
N LYS A 56 6.25 -7.16 -5.50
CA LYS A 56 5.68 -8.10 -6.47
C LYS A 56 5.77 -9.51 -5.94
N ASP A 57 4.67 -10.24 -6.00
CA ASP A 57 4.68 -11.66 -5.73
C ASP A 57 5.33 -12.38 -6.91
N PRO A 58 6.43 -13.12 -6.70
CA PRO A 58 7.13 -13.77 -7.81
C PRO A 58 6.36 -14.93 -8.42
N GLU A 59 5.36 -15.50 -7.72
CA GLU A 59 4.62 -16.66 -8.22
C GLU A 59 3.45 -16.26 -9.10
N ASP A 60 2.63 -15.30 -8.68
CA ASP A 60 1.43 -14.95 -9.42
C ASP A 60 1.45 -13.54 -10.02
N GLY A 61 2.48 -12.76 -9.74
CA GLY A 61 2.64 -11.42 -10.30
C GLY A 61 1.81 -10.34 -9.63
N ALA A 62 1.14 -10.63 -8.54
CA ALA A 62 0.39 -9.61 -7.79
C ALA A 62 1.34 -8.52 -7.31
N CYS A 63 0.89 -7.27 -7.39
CA CYS A 63 1.69 -6.11 -7.04
C CYS A 63 1.03 -5.30 -5.93
N LEU A 64 1.85 -4.78 -5.02
CA LEU A 64 1.43 -3.93 -3.92
C LEU A 64 2.33 -2.69 -3.87
N PRO A 65 1.80 -1.49 -4.15
CA PRO A 65 2.56 -0.26 -3.97
C PRO A 65 2.88 -0.03 -2.50
N ALA A 66 4.09 0.42 -2.21
CA ALA A 66 4.53 0.68 -0.86
C ALA A 66 5.31 1.99 -0.79
N GLN A 67 5.34 2.58 0.39
CA GLN A 67 6.12 3.78 0.65
C GLN A 67 6.65 3.79 2.07
N MET A 68 7.76 4.49 2.26
CA MET A 68 8.32 4.73 3.58
C MET A 68 9.02 6.08 3.62
N PRO A 69 9.18 6.70 4.80
CA PRO A 69 9.91 7.95 4.90
C PRO A 69 11.34 7.81 4.37
N ARG A 70 11.78 8.76 3.55
CA ARG A 70 13.13 8.72 2.97
C ARG A 70 14.22 8.71 4.03
N ALA A 71 14.04 9.49 5.10
CA ALA A 71 15.03 9.52 6.17
C ALA A 71 15.21 8.14 6.82
N GLN A 72 14.12 7.41 7.01
CA GLN A 72 14.16 6.05 7.55
C GLN A 72 14.80 5.08 6.56
N PHE A 73 14.45 5.19 5.29
CA PHE A 73 15.04 4.36 4.23
C PHE A 73 16.55 4.56 4.17
N ASP A 74 17.00 5.82 4.18
CA ASP A 74 18.43 6.13 4.10
C ASP A 74 19.17 5.65 5.34
N ALA A 75 18.56 5.76 6.53
CA ALA A 75 19.17 5.32 7.79
C ALA A 75 19.41 3.82 7.83
N LEU A 76 18.59 3.04 7.15
CA LEU A 76 18.73 1.58 7.11
C LEU A 76 19.90 1.11 6.24
N GLN A 77 20.38 1.94 5.33
CA GLN A 77 21.54 1.63 4.45
C GLN A 77 21.44 0.26 3.77
N LEU A 78 20.24 -0.07 3.27
CA LEU A 78 19.95 -1.41 2.77
C LEU A 78 20.59 -1.72 1.42
N GLY A 79 20.90 -0.68 0.62
CA GLY A 79 21.42 -0.89 -0.73
C GLY A 79 20.45 -1.66 -1.62
N LEU A 80 19.15 -1.49 -1.41
CA LEU A 80 18.13 -2.21 -2.16
C LEU A 80 18.18 -1.91 -3.65
N VAL A 81 18.05 -2.96 -4.44
CA VAL A 81 17.93 -2.87 -5.90
C VAL A 81 16.70 -3.66 -6.34
N ASP A 82 16.21 -3.33 -7.53
CA ASP A 82 15.07 -4.05 -8.11
C ASP A 82 15.37 -5.54 -8.23
N GLY A 83 14.40 -6.36 -7.91
CA GLY A 83 14.51 -7.81 -7.94
C GLY A 83 14.86 -8.47 -6.62
N GLU A 84 15.24 -7.70 -5.59
CA GLU A 84 15.52 -8.28 -4.27
C GLU A 84 14.25 -8.69 -3.54
N ARG A 85 14.29 -9.86 -2.90
CA ARG A 85 13.22 -10.33 -2.05
C ARG A 85 13.38 -9.71 -0.66
N VAL A 86 12.28 -9.11 -0.16
CA VAL A 86 12.28 -8.44 1.14
C VAL A 86 11.05 -8.81 1.94
N HIS A 87 11.15 -8.59 3.24
CA HIS A 87 10.02 -8.61 4.16
C HIS A 87 9.75 -7.18 4.62
N VAL A 88 8.54 -6.72 4.41
CA VAL A 88 8.13 -5.37 4.81
C VAL A 88 7.14 -5.47 5.95
N PHE A 89 7.42 -4.75 7.02
CA PHE A 89 6.52 -4.64 8.17
C PHE A 89 5.81 -3.30 8.06
N GLY A 90 4.54 -3.34 7.77
CA GLY A 90 3.80 -2.13 7.52
C GLY A 90 2.31 -2.31 7.68
N ARG A 91 1.61 -1.23 7.46
CA ARG A 91 0.17 -1.17 7.59
C ARG A 91 -0.45 -0.68 6.28
N PRO A 92 -1.57 -1.28 5.83
CA PRO A 92 -2.30 -0.77 4.67
C PRO A 92 -2.86 0.62 4.92
N GLU A 93 -2.85 1.43 3.90
CA GLU A 93 -3.44 2.78 3.93
C GLU A 93 -4.31 3.01 2.71
#